data_b89a65a175a2c4f9a2ac9f37c91513bf
#
_entry.id   b89a65a175a2c4f9a2ac9f37c91513bf
#
_cell.length_a   1.000
_cell.length_b   1.000
_cell.length_c   1.000
_cell.angle_alpha   90.00
_cell.angle_beta   90.00
_cell.angle_gamma   90.00
#
_symmetry.space_group_name_H-M   'P 1'
#
loop_
_entity.id
_entity.type
_entity.pdbx_description
1 polymer ?
#
loop_
_entity_poly.entity_id
_entity_poly.type
_entity_poly.pdbx_seq_one_letter_code
_entity_poly.pdbx_strand_id
1 'polypeptide(L)'
;MEDNDTELSRKKAKKRGVCIALGMAAGLAIVLLGGWYFYAADHGTRSGKTQVRIEKNATGGDIASLLEKQGVIESAVRFRLYARLLGEGNQLQSGDYVLEKGLTIRDAIDALKHGKTEAYLVTVPEGSTVHQIAQLLAQAGIEGAADFEAEAAAYGPLKYQYGPVAVPIKAEGFLFADTYSIPKEYTARQILDLMYRHTDEMLTPDIRKRAEAKHMTLHDLFTIASMVEREARFPEDQLPIASVMLKRLSIGMPLQIDATIQYALGEQKAELTIADTRIDSPYNTYTHPGLPPGPIGSPGLPAIEAVLAAEPGDYLYYVAQADGHHVFTRSYEEHQQETENIYGSSS
;
A
#
# COMPACT_ATOMS: atom_id res chain seq x y z
N MET A 1 62.97 -31.07 -32.51
CA MET A 1 62.66 -31.40 -31.10
C MET A 1 62.06 -30.21 -30.37
N GLU A 2 62.23 -28.98 -30.89
CA GLU A 2 61.67 -27.72 -30.27
C GLU A 2 60.17 -27.47 -30.52
N ASP A 3 59.58 -28.02 -31.58
CA ASP A 3 58.19 -27.74 -31.95
C ASP A 3 57.20 -28.45 -31.07
N ASN A 4 57.58 -29.56 -30.45
CA ASN A 4 56.69 -30.37 -29.61
C ASN A 4 56.49 -29.75 -28.16
N ASP A 5 57.49 -29.05 -27.66
CA ASP A 5 57.47 -28.41 -26.34
C ASP A 5 56.63 -27.11 -26.34
N THR A 6 56.65 -26.41 -27.48
CA THR A 6 55.81 -25.19 -27.64
C THR A 6 54.33 -25.54 -27.79
N GLU A 7 53.97 -26.63 -28.41
CA GLU A 7 52.55 -27.07 -28.51
C GLU A 7 52.05 -27.63 -27.21
N LEU A 8 52.87 -28.30 -26.42
CA LEU A 8 52.52 -28.80 -25.08
C LEU A 8 52.34 -27.68 -24.09
N SER A 9 53.15 -26.62 -24.15
CA SER A 9 53.03 -25.43 -23.28
C SER A 9 51.76 -24.61 -23.61
N ARG A 10 51.42 -24.47 -24.90
CA ARG A 10 50.15 -23.82 -25.34
C ARG A 10 48.92 -24.61 -24.91
N LYS A 11 48.92 -25.95 -24.98
CA LYS A 11 47.84 -26.81 -24.51
C LYS A 11 47.68 -26.73 -22.98
N LYS A 12 48.77 -26.64 -22.21
CA LYS A 12 48.74 -26.45 -20.76
C LYS A 12 48.23 -25.06 -20.37
N ALA A 13 48.61 -24.00 -21.06
CA ALA A 13 48.13 -22.64 -20.85
C ALA A 13 46.64 -22.52 -21.17
N LYS A 14 46.17 -23.13 -22.27
CA LYS A 14 44.76 -23.16 -22.65
C LYS A 14 43.90 -23.93 -21.63
N LYS A 15 44.37 -25.07 -21.10
CA LYS A 15 43.72 -25.82 -20.04
C LYS A 15 43.64 -25.01 -18.72
N ARG A 16 44.73 -24.31 -18.33
CA ARG A 16 44.72 -23.42 -17.16
C ARG A 16 43.73 -22.26 -17.32
N GLY A 17 43.68 -21.64 -18.51
CA GLY A 17 42.72 -20.57 -18.78
C GLY A 17 41.27 -21.05 -18.68
N VAL A 18 40.96 -22.24 -19.20
CA VAL A 18 39.62 -22.85 -19.09
C VAL A 18 39.27 -23.19 -17.63
N CYS A 19 40.21 -23.73 -16.85
CA CYS A 19 39.95 -24.00 -15.41
C CYS A 19 39.71 -22.74 -14.60
N ILE A 20 40.45 -21.64 -14.89
CA ILE A 20 40.23 -20.34 -14.23
C ILE A 20 38.86 -19.75 -14.61
N ALA A 21 38.50 -19.80 -15.90
CA ALA A 21 37.20 -19.33 -16.38
C ALA A 21 36.01 -20.11 -15.77
N LEU A 22 36.15 -21.45 -15.68
CA LEU A 22 35.16 -22.31 -15.03
C LEU A 22 35.08 -22.03 -13.53
N GLY A 23 36.18 -21.78 -12.85
CA GLY A 23 36.22 -21.40 -11.44
C GLY A 23 35.52 -20.04 -11.18
N MET A 24 35.77 -19.05 -12.05
CA MET A 24 35.09 -17.74 -11.95
C MET A 24 33.60 -17.86 -12.27
N ALA A 25 33.20 -18.64 -13.26
CA ALA A 25 31.78 -18.87 -13.57
C ALA A 25 31.06 -19.61 -12.44
N ALA A 26 31.71 -20.61 -11.83
CA ALA A 26 31.16 -21.30 -10.67
C ALA A 26 31.05 -20.36 -9.44
N GLY A 27 32.06 -19.52 -9.20
CA GLY A 27 32.00 -18.48 -8.14
C GLY A 27 30.88 -17.49 -8.36
N LEU A 28 30.72 -17.00 -9.59
CA LEU A 28 29.61 -16.09 -9.94
C LEU A 28 28.23 -16.77 -9.78
N ALA A 29 28.11 -18.02 -10.20
CA ALA A 29 26.89 -18.80 -10.04
C ALA A 29 26.53 -19.01 -8.55
N ILE A 30 27.51 -19.27 -7.68
CA ILE A 30 27.31 -19.39 -6.24
C ILE A 30 26.83 -18.07 -5.63
N VAL A 31 27.43 -16.93 -6.06
CA VAL A 31 27.01 -15.60 -5.60
C VAL A 31 25.59 -15.27 -6.06
N LEU A 32 25.25 -15.56 -7.31
CA LEU A 32 23.92 -15.31 -7.87
C LEU A 32 22.85 -16.22 -7.24
N LEU A 33 23.15 -17.50 -7.08
CA LEU A 33 22.25 -18.46 -6.42
C LEU A 33 22.09 -18.15 -4.93
N GLY A 34 23.19 -17.75 -4.26
CA GLY A 34 23.14 -17.28 -2.89
C GLY A 34 22.30 -16.01 -2.75
N GLY A 35 22.51 -15.02 -3.58
CA GLY A 35 21.72 -13.77 -3.62
C GLY A 35 20.24 -14.04 -3.90
N TRP A 36 19.94 -14.90 -4.86
CA TRP A 36 18.56 -15.29 -5.17
C TRP A 36 17.92 -16.07 -4.01
N TYR A 37 18.63 -16.99 -3.37
CA TYR A 37 18.14 -17.72 -2.20
C TYR A 37 17.84 -16.78 -1.02
N PHE A 38 18.69 -15.77 -0.80
CA PHE A 38 18.46 -14.77 0.22
C PHE A 38 17.24 -13.89 -0.08
N TYR A 39 17.09 -13.47 -1.32
CA TYR A 39 15.96 -12.64 -1.77
C TYR A 39 14.64 -13.42 -1.77
N ALA A 40 14.65 -14.65 -2.28
CA ALA A 40 13.45 -15.47 -2.41
C ALA A 40 12.94 -16.08 -1.09
N ALA A 41 13.78 -16.11 -0.06
CA ALA A 41 13.44 -16.73 1.22
C ALA A 41 13.12 -15.74 2.35
N ASP A 42 13.19 -14.43 2.09
CA ASP A 42 12.89 -13.39 3.09
C ASP A 42 11.48 -12.82 2.88
N HIS A 43 10.50 -13.71 2.81
CA HIS A 43 9.10 -13.33 2.76
C HIS A 43 8.51 -13.44 4.17
N GLY A 44 8.39 -12.31 4.86
CA GLY A 44 7.79 -12.26 6.18
C GLY A 44 6.34 -12.77 6.16
N THR A 45 6.04 -13.71 7.05
CA THR A 45 4.65 -14.16 7.30
C THR A 45 4.18 -13.49 8.59
N ARG A 46 3.81 -12.23 8.54
CA ARG A 46 3.45 -11.46 9.74
C ARG A 46 2.27 -12.10 10.46
N SER A 47 2.45 -12.47 11.73
CA SER A 47 1.42 -13.10 12.56
C SER A 47 1.56 -12.73 14.02
N GLY A 48 0.88 -11.69 14.47
CA GLY A 48 0.86 -11.24 15.85
C GLY A 48 2.16 -10.58 16.32
N LYS A 49 2.17 -10.08 17.55
CA LYS A 49 3.30 -9.34 18.15
C LYS A 49 3.91 -10.12 19.30
N THR A 50 5.20 -9.91 19.56
CA THR A 50 5.93 -10.48 20.69
C THR A 50 6.83 -9.42 21.32
N GLN A 51 7.01 -9.53 22.65
CA GLN A 51 7.99 -8.70 23.36
C GLN A 51 9.35 -9.37 23.32
N VAL A 52 10.38 -8.59 22.96
CA VAL A 52 11.77 -9.03 22.88
C VAL A 52 12.62 -8.09 23.68
N ARG A 53 13.32 -8.62 24.70
CA ARG A 53 14.31 -7.85 25.47
C ARG A 53 15.70 -8.19 24.98
N ILE A 54 16.42 -7.20 24.50
CA ILE A 54 17.83 -7.30 24.08
C ILE A 54 18.71 -6.70 25.17
N GLU A 55 19.55 -7.54 25.77
CA GLU A 55 20.47 -7.14 26.83
C GLU A 55 21.57 -6.21 26.31
N LYS A 56 22.08 -5.29 27.16
CA LYS A 56 23.08 -4.27 26.77
C LYS A 56 24.37 -4.84 26.16
N ASN A 57 24.72 -6.09 26.51
CA ASN A 57 25.95 -6.75 26.06
C ASN A 57 25.67 -7.88 25.06
N ALA A 58 24.46 -8.00 24.54
CA ALA A 58 24.12 -9.04 23.59
C ALA A 58 24.92 -8.89 22.29
N THR A 59 25.55 -9.97 21.86
CA THR A 59 26.23 -9.98 20.54
C THR A 59 25.20 -10.08 19.43
N GLY A 60 25.56 -9.71 18.20
CA GLY A 60 24.69 -9.92 17.04
C GLY A 60 24.25 -11.37 16.83
N GLY A 61 25.04 -12.33 17.38
CA GLY A 61 24.69 -13.74 17.40
C GLY A 61 23.58 -14.06 18.41
N ASP A 62 23.67 -13.48 19.61
CA ASP A 62 22.66 -13.63 20.65
C ASP A 62 21.34 -13.03 20.25
N ILE A 63 21.39 -11.81 19.66
CA ILE A 63 20.22 -11.12 19.12
C ILE A 63 19.54 -11.96 18.05
N ALA A 64 20.29 -12.46 17.06
CA ALA A 64 19.75 -13.29 15.99
C ALA A 64 19.06 -14.57 16.54
N SER A 65 19.69 -15.25 17.51
CA SER A 65 19.12 -16.45 18.12
C SER A 65 17.87 -16.15 18.95
N LEU A 66 17.84 -15.02 19.62
CA LEU A 66 16.69 -14.56 20.39
C LEU A 66 15.48 -14.25 19.47
N LEU A 67 15.72 -13.52 18.39
CA LEU A 67 14.68 -13.17 17.42
C LEU A 67 14.08 -14.41 16.75
N GLU A 68 14.92 -15.38 16.36
CA GLU A 68 14.44 -16.67 15.82
C GLU A 68 13.62 -17.43 16.85
N LYS A 69 14.09 -17.55 18.10
CA LYS A 69 13.38 -18.24 19.19
C LYS A 69 12.01 -17.60 19.48
N GLN A 70 11.89 -16.29 19.37
CA GLN A 70 10.65 -15.56 19.59
C GLN A 70 9.74 -15.55 18.34
N GLY A 71 10.20 -16.13 17.22
CA GLY A 71 9.46 -16.19 15.97
C GLY A 71 9.39 -14.85 15.24
N VAL A 72 10.25 -13.88 15.59
CA VAL A 72 10.34 -12.58 14.92
C VAL A 72 10.93 -12.74 13.53
N ILE A 73 11.93 -13.59 13.39
CA ILE A 73 12.58 -13.93 12.12
C ILE A 73 12.59 -15.44 11.91
N GLU A 74 12.69 -15.89 10.66
CA GLU A 74 12.74 -17.31 10.34
C GLU A 74 14.11 -17.96 10.57
N SER A 75 15.23 -17.19 10.49
CA SER A 75 16.58 -17.75 10.54
C SER A 75 17.63 -16.81 11.12
N ALA A 76 18.18 -17.19 12.27
CA ALA A 76 19.29 -16.50 12.91
C ALA A 76 20.58 -16.53 12.05
N VAL A 77 20.79 -17.60 11.28
CA VAL A 77 21.96 -17.72 10.40
C VAL A 77 21.90 -16.68 9.28
N ARG A 78 20.72 -16.54 8.65
CA ARG A 78 20.49 -15.54 7.60
C ARG A 78 20.61 -14.13 8.15
N PHE A 79 20.05 -13.84 9.31
CA PHE A 79 20.15 -12.54 9.97
C PHE A 79 21.61 -12.15 10.22
N ARG A 80 22.43 -13.03 10.81
CA ARG A 80 23.86 -12.75 11.08
C ARG A 80 24.65 -12.45 9.80
N LEU A 81 24.39 -13.23 8.75
CA LEU A 81 25.08 -13.03 7.48
C LEU A 81 24.66 -11.70 6.83
N TYR A 82 23.38 -11.38 6.85
CA TYR A 82 22.84 -10.15 6.29
C TYR A 82 23.35 -8.90 7.05
N ALA A 83 23.28 -8.91 8.37
CA ALA A 83 23.80 -7.85 9.22
C ALA A 83 25.32 -7.61 9.01
N ARG A 84 26.08 -8.69 8.78
CA ARG A 84 27.52 -8.60 8.50
C ARG A 84 27.79 -8.03 7.10
N LEU A 85 27.02 -8.44 6.07
CA LEU A 85 27.18 -7.95 4.70
C LEU A 85 26.87 -6.46 4.57
N LEU A 86 25.88 -5.97 5.32
CA LEU A 86 25.53 -4.54 5.38
C LEU A 86 26.45 -3.73 6.30
N GLY A 87 27.30 -4.36 7.10
CA GLY A 87 28.12 -3.68 8.12
C GLY A 87 27.31 -3.15 9.30
N GLU A 88 26.09 -3.63 9.50
CA GLU A 88 25.11 -3.10 10.46
C GLU A 88 25.08 -3.85 11.81
N GLY A 89 25.83 -4.93 11.92
CA GLY A 89 25.82 -5.77 13.13
C GLY A 89 26.19 -5.05 14.44
N ASN A 90 26.94 -3.94 14.37
CA ASN A 90 27.34 -3.13 15.52
C ASN A 90 26.39 -1.96 15.81
N GLN A 91 25.34 -1.78 14.99
CA GLN A 91 24.36 -0.70 15.12
C GLN A 91 23.07 -1.15 15.80
N LEU A 92 22.98 -2.45 16.12
CA LEU A 92 21.81 -3.02 16.79
C LEU A 92 21.77 -2.57 18.24
N GLN A 93 20.70 -1.92 18.66
CA GLN A 93 20.58 -1.35 19.99
C GLN A 93 19.97 -2.34 20.99
N SER A 94 20.38 -2.23 22.24
CA SER A 94 19.78 -2.98 23.36
C SER A 94 18.51 -2.30 23.85
N GLY A 95 17.53 -3.08 24.30
CA GLY A 95 16.31 -2.52 24.86
C GLY A 95 15.12 -3.48 24.84
N ASP A 96 13.97 -2.99 25.25
CA ASP A 96 12.71 -3.72 25.16
C ASP A 96 11.99 -3.31 23.86
N TYR A 97 11.63 -4.31 23.07
CA TYR A 97 11.00 -4.13 21.76
C TYR A 97 9.67 -4.87 21.74
N VAL A 98 8.69 -4.31 21.03
CA VAL A 98 7.48 -5.00 20.62
C VAL A 98 7.59 -5.21 19.11
N LEU A 99 7.93 -6.44 18.70
CA LEU A 99 8.17 -6.78 17.31
C LEU A 99 7.07 -7.69 16.77
N GLU A 100 6.77 -7.59 15.50
CA GLU A 100 5.89 -8.53 14.81
C GLU A 100 6.61 -9.87 14.62
N LYS A 101 5.86 -10.96 14.71
CA LYS A 101 6.38 -12.29 14.35
C LYS A 101 6.39 -12.43 12.84
N GLY A 102 7.45 -13.05 12.30
CA GLY A 102 7.61 -13.25 10.87
C GLY A 102 8.02 -11.99 10.13
N LEU A 103 8.78 -11.09 10.74
CA LEU A 103 9.42 -9.97 10.05
C LEU A 103 10.44 -10.48 9.03
N THR A 104 10.62 -9.71 7.95
CA THR A 104 11.81 -9.88 7.12
C THR A 104 13.08 -9.56 7.93
N ILE A 105 14.21 -10.12 7.53
CA ILE A 105 15.48 -9.86 8.19
C ILE A 105 15.82 -8.37 8.14
N ARG A 106 15.53 -7.72 7.02
CA ARG A 106 15.76 -6.30 6.85
C ARG A 106 14.93 -5.47 7.82
N ASP A 107 13.63 -5.75 7.91
CA ASP A 107 12.73 -5.03 8.81
C ASP A 107 13.14 -5.22 10.28
N ALA A 108 13.58 -6.45 10.64
CA ALA A 108 14.07 -6.72 11.98
C ALA A 108 15.38 -5.95 12.29
N ILE A 109 16.32 -5.86 11.35
CA ILE A 109 17.55 -5.06 11.52
C ILE A 109 17.21 -3.57 11.64
N ASP A 110 16.35 -3.05 10.78
CA ASP A 110 15.92 -1.65 10.81
C ASP A 110 15.23 -1.30 12.14
N ALA A 111 14.34 -2.17 12.63
CA ALA A 111 13.71 -1.99 13.94
C ALA A 111 14.73 -1.94 15.09
N LEU A 112 15.78 -2.75 15.06
CA LEU A 112 16.79 -2.81 16.09
C LEU A 112 17.85 -1.70 16.00
N LYS A 113 18.09 -1.12 14.84
CA LYS A 113 19.01 0.00 14.66
C LYS A 113 18.48 1.29 15.25
N HIS A 114 17.19 1.51 15.18
CA HIS A 114 16.56 2.72 15.68
C HIS A 114 16.33 2.71 17.21
N GLY A 115 16.67 1.62 17.88
CA GLY A 115 16.69 1.52 19.34
C GLY A 115 15.30 1.40 19.99
N LYS A 116 15.26 1.67 21.30
CA LYS A 116 14.01 1.81 22.06
C LYS A 116 13.19 2.94 21.50
N THR A 117 12.36 2.62 20.55
CA THR A 117 11.38 3.56 20.12
C THR A 117 10.09 3.24 20.87
N GLU A 118 9.60 4.18 21.63
CA GLU A 118 8.20 4.17 22.01
C GLU A 118 7.43 4.13 20.68
N ALA A 119 7.08 2.92 20.23
CA ALA A 119 6.26 2.76 19.05
C ALA A 119 4.79 2.90 19.45
N TYR A 120 4.11 3.78 18.79
CA TYR A 120 2.68 4.01 18.99
C TYR A 120 1.88 3.20 17.96
N LEU A 121 0.81 2.58 18.41
CA LEU A 121 -0.13 1.92 17.52
C LEU A 121 -1.09 2.97 16.97
N VAL A 122 -1.02 3.22 15.68
CA VAL A 122 -1.91 4.13 14.97
C VAL A 122 -2.78 3.32 14.03
N THR A 123 -4.07 3.24 14.32
CA THR A 123 -5.05 2.60 13.43
C THR A 123 -5.60 3.61 12.46
N VAL A 124 -5.40 3.35 11.18
CA VAL A 124 -5.94 4.13 10.06
C VAL A 124 -7.19 3.40 9.55
N PRO A 125 -8.38 3.96 9.74
CA PRO A 125 -9.61 3.38 9.21
C PRO A 125 -9.67 3.41 7.67
N GLU A 126 -10.43 2.51 7.07
CA GLU A 126 -10.79 2.57 5.66
C GLU A 126 -11.51 3.89 5.34
N GLY A 127 -11.32 4.39 4.13
CA GLY A 127 -11.85 5.68 3.69
C GLY A 127 -11.12 6.91 4.25
N SER A 128 -10.07 6.76 5.07
CA SER A 128 -9.32 7.89 5.64
C SER A 128 -8.59 8.69 4.57
N THR A 129 -8.70 10.02 4.64
CA THR A 129 -7.90 10.94 3.83
C THR A 129 -6.51 11.16 4.44
N VAL A 130 -5.57 11.67 3.66
CA VAL A 130 -4.24 12.08 4.16
C VAL A 130 -4.38 13.06 5.34
N HIS A 131 -5.33 13.99 5.29
CA HIS A 131 -5.61 14.92 6.38
C HIS A 131 -6.02 14.19 7.67
N GLN A 132 -6.93 13.23 7.57
CA GLN A 132 -7.37 12.43 8.72
C GLN A 132 -6.25 11.57 9.29
N ILE A 133 -5.40 11.00 8.42
CA ILE A 133 -4.21 10.25 8.85
C ILE A 133 -3.24 11.17 9.61
N ALA A 134 -3.00 12.39 9.12
CA ALA A 134 -2.17 13.38 9.82
C ALA A 134 -2.71 13.70 11.22
N GLN A 135 -4.02 13.84 11.35
CA GLN A 135 -4.67 14.05 12.65
C GLN A 135 -4.48 12.85 13.61
N LEU A 136 -4.61 11.62 13.10
CA LEU A 136 -4.38 10.40 13.90
C LEU A 136 -2.92 10.31 14.37
N LEU A 137 -1.96 10.63 13.51
CA LEU A 137 -0.53 10.68 13.85
C LEU A 137 -0.25 11.76 14.92
N ALA A 138 -0.84 12.94 14.78
CA ALA A 138 -0.70 14.03 15.75
C ALA A 138 -1.31 13.66 17.12
N GLN A 139 -2.49 13.04 17.14
CA GLN A 139 -3.14 12.56 18.37
C GLN A 139 -2.30 11.49 19.07
N ALA A 140 -1.61 10.65 18.30
CA ALA A 140 -0.69 9.66 18.84
C ALA A 140 0.65 10.25 19.33
N GLY A 141 0.92 11.54 19.08
CA GLY A 141 2.15 12.20 19.50
C GLY A 141 3.38 11.84 18.65
N ILE A 142 3.18 11.45 17.39
CA ILE A 142 4.26 11.14 16.44
C ILE A 142 4.90 12.46 15.96
N GLU A 143 6.23 12.56 16.05
CA GLU A 143 6.95 13.80 15.73
C GLU A 143 6.82 14.23 14.26
N GLY A 144 6.78 13.27 13.34
CA GLY A 144 6.61 13.54 11.91
C GLY A 144 5.21 13.98 11.50
N ALA A 145 4.23 14.03 12.41
CA ALA A 145 2.85 14.40 12.07
C ALA A 145 2.73 15.85 11.57
N ALA A 146 3.58 16.76 12.09
CA ALA A 146 3.54 18.18 11.73
C ALA A 146 3.83 18.44 10.24
N ASP A 147 4.72 17.66 9.63
CA ASP A 147 5.12 17.80 8.23
C ASP A 147 4.44 16.78 7.32
N PHE A 148 3.57 15.92 7.86
CA PHE A 148 3.04 14.76 7.15
C PHE A 148 2.22 15.14 5.91
N GLU A 149 1.31 16.09 6.01
CA GLU A 149 0.47 16.52 4.88
C GLU A 149 1.30 17.15 3.75
N ALA A 150 2.26 18.00 4.12
CA ALA A 150 3.14 18.63 3.12
C ALA A 150 4.00 17.60 2.39
N GLU A 151 4.55 16.64 3.13
CA GLU A 151 5.34 15.55 2.57
C GLU A 151 4.48 14.61 1.71
N ALA A 152 3.27 14.27 2.16
CA ALA A 152 2.30 13.44 1.42
C ALA A 152 1.85 14.10 0.11
N ALA A 153 1.73 15.43 0.08
CA ALA A 153 1.41 16.15 -1.14
C ALA A 153 2.57 16.09 -2.15
N ALA A 154 3.80 16.15 -1.68
CA ALA A 154 5.00 16.23 -2.52
C ALA A 154 5.55 14.86 -2.93
N TYR A 155 5.41 13.85 -2.07
CA TYR A 155 6.05 12.55 -2.21
C TYR A 155 5.09 11.46 -2.66
N GLY A 156 5.43 10.85 -3.79
CA GLY A 156 4.83 9.60 -4.27
C GLY A 156 5.88 8.80 -5.01
N PRO A 157 6.09 7.51 -4.68
CA PRO A 157 6.99 6.64 -5.42
C PRO A 157 6.62 6.61 -6.91
N LEU A 158 7.63 6.59 -7.80
CA LEU A 158 7.41 6.63 -9.27
C LEU A 158 6.48 5.52 -9.77
N LYS A 159 6.51 4.35 -9.14
CA LYS A 159 5.65 3.22 -9.47
C LYS A 159 4.16 3.46 -9.22
N TYR A 160 3.82 4.51 -8.46
CA TYR A 160 2.45 4.99 -8.23
C TYR A 160 2.16 6.29 -8.96
N GLN A 161 3.02 6.74 -9.87
CA GLN A 161 2.74 7.89 -10.73
C GLN A 161 1.80 7.47 -11.86
N TYR A 162 0.66 8.05 -11.87
CA TYR A 162 -0.56 7.57 -12.47
C TYR A 162 -1.16 8.62 -13.37
N GLY A 163 -0.93 8.46 -14.65
CA GLY A 163 -1.58 9.25 -15.67
C GLY A 163 -1.13 10.71 -15.78
N PRO A 164 -1.70 11.43 -16.74
CA PRO A 164 -1.25 12.79 -17.12
C PRO A 164 -1.81 13.89 -16.22
N VAL A 165 -2.71 13.57 -15.29
CA VAL A 165 -3.38 14.57 -14.44
C VAL A 165 -2.56 14.82 -13.19
N ALA A 166 -2.25 16.10 -12.93
CA ALA A 166 -1.61 16.51 -11.69
C ALA A 166 -2.56 16.30 -10.50
N VAL A 167 -2.23 15.36 -9.63
CA VAL A 167 -2.96 15.17 -8.38
C VAL A 167 -2.44 16.15 -7.33
N PRO A 168 -3.32 16.84 -6.57
CA PRO A 168 -2.90 17.78 -5.54
C PRO A 168 -2.10 17.12 -4.42
N ILE A 169 -2.48 15.90 -4.01
CA ILE A 169 -1.84 15.13 -2.95
C ILE A 169 -1.44 13.77 -3.51
N LYS A 170 -0.14 13.54 -3.70
CA LYS A 170 0.37 12.30 -4.32
C LYS A 170 0.09 11.05 -3.51
N ALA A 171 0.03 11.17 -2.19
CA ALA A 171 -0.20 10.06 -1.29
C ALA A 171 -1.68 9.71 -1.10
N GLU A 172 -2.61 10.59 -1.55
CA GLU A 172 -4.04 10.37 -1.30
C GLU A 172 -4.53 9.03 -1.88
N GLY A 173 -5.17 8.24 -1.02
CA GLY A 173 -5.67 6.90 -1.34
C GLY A 173 -4.64 5.78 -1.31
N PHE A 174 -3.33 6.08 -1.32
CA PHE A 174 -2.26 5.08 -1.38
C PHE A 174 -1.63 4.74 -0.03
N LEU A 175 -2.20 5.22 1.06
CA LEU A 175 -1.79 4.92 2.43
C LEU A 175 -2.79 3.92 3.01
N PHE A 176 -2.53 2.62 2.82
CA PHE A 176 -3.49 1.56 3.09
C PHE A 176 -4.01 1.59 4.53
N ALA A 177 -5.30 1.30 4.71
CA ALA A 177 -5.94 1.22 6.01
C ALA A 177 -5.46 -0.01 6.78
N ASP A 178 -4.84 0.20 7.94
CA ASP A 178 -4.37 -0.86 8.85
C ASP A 178 -3.92 -0.24 10.19
N THR A 179 -3.49 -1.09 11.12
CA THR A 179 -2.87 -0.66 12.38
C THR A 179 -1.35 -0.69 12.25
N TYR A 180 -0.74 0.48 12.23
CA TYR A 180 0.69 0.67 12.11
C TYR A 180 1.37 0.81 13.48
N SER A 181 2.51 0.16 13.64
CA SER A 181 3.42 0.40 14.78
C SER A 181 4.44 1.44 14.34
N ILE A 182 4.22 2.69 14.73
CA ILE A 182 5.02 3.85 14.29
C ILE A 182 5.89 4.33 15.44
N PRO A 183 7.22 4.31 15.29
CA PRO A 183 8.13 4.95 16.21
C PRO A 183 7.84 6.45 16.36
N LYS A 184 7.93 6.94 17.61
CA LYS A 184 7.60 8.33 17.94
C LYS A 184 8.41 9.36 17.12
N GLU A 185 9.70 9.08 16.94
CA GLU A 185 10.63 9.94 16.23
C GLU A 185 10.61 9.79 14.70
N TYR A 186 9.70 8.98 14.15
CA TYR A 186 9.62 8.86 12.68
C TYR A 186 9.29 10.20 12.05
N THR A 187 10.08 10.57 11.06
CA THR A 187 9.78 11.70 10.18
C THR A 187 8.60 11.38 9.28
N ALA A 188 7.95 12.40 8.75
CA ALA A 188 6.85 12.24 7.77
C ALA A 188 7.23 11.30 6.62
N ARG A 189 8.46 11.42 6.08
CA ARG A 189 8.98 10.55 5.01
C ARG A 189 9.04 9.08 5.42
N GLN A 190 9.53 8.79 6.62
CA GLN A 190 9.62 7.41 7.11
C GLN A 190 8.25 6.78 7.34
N ILE A 191 7.27 7.58 7.79
CA ILE A 191 5.88 7.14 7.95
C ILE A 191 5.27 6.82 6.57
N LEU A 192 5.44 7.72 5.60
CA LEU A 192 4.97 7.50 4.23
C LEU A 192 5.60 6.26 3.60
N ASP A 193 6.92 6.07 3.74
CA ASP A 193 7.61 4.88 3.22
C ASP A 193 7.13 3.59 3.88
N LEU A 194 6.79 3.62 5.18
CA LEU A 194 6.18 2.49 5.89
C LEU A 194 4.81 2.15 5.30
N MET A 195 3.94 3.15 5.12
CA MET A 195 2.59 2.97 4.62
C MET A 195 2.58 2.58 3.13
N TYR A 196 3.41 3.18 2.28
CA TYR A 196 3.55 2.78 0.88
C TYR A 196 4.05 1.35 0.71
N ARG A 197 4.97 0.91 1.56
CA ARG A 197 5.45 -0.48 1.55
C ARG A 197 4.30 -1.44 1.87
N HIS A 198 3.50 -1.11 2.87
CA HIS A 198 2.32 -1.90 3.21
C HIS A 198 1.30 -1.94 2.06
N THR A 199 1.04 -0.80 1.42
CA THR A 199 0.19 -0.75 0.21
C THR A 199 0.72 -1.68 -0.90
N ASP A 200 2.04 -1.70 -1.10
CA ASP A 200 2.66 -2.61 -2.08
C ASP A 200 2.47 -4.09 -1.73
N GLU A 201 2.55 -4.44 -0.46
CA GLU A 201 2.32 -5.80 0.02
C GLU A 201 0.86 -6.23 -0.20
N MET A 202 -0.08 -5.32 0.02
CA MET A 202 -1.51 -5.56 -0.21
C MET A 202 -1.87 -5.67 -1.70
N LEU A 203 -1.17 -4.95 -2.56
CA LEU A 203 -1.30 -5.03 -4.02
C LEU A 203 -0.62 -6.28 -4.58
N THR A 204 -1.20 -7.44 -4.30
CA THR A 204 -0.68 -8.73 -4.77
C THR A 204 -0.50 -8.79 -6.30
N PRO A 205 0.33 -9.71 -6.82
CA PRO A 205 0.45 -9.92 -8.26
C PRO A 205 -0.90 -10.22 -8.96
N ASP A 206 -1.83 -10.87 -8.26
CA ASP A 206 -3.17 -11.15 -8.78
C ASP A 206 -3.99 -9.88 -8.96
N ILE A 207 -4.05 -9.00 -7.93
CA ILE A 207 -4.72 -7.70 -8.01
C ILE A 207 -4.19 -6.88 -9.19
N ARG A 208 -2.86 -6.79 -9.33
CA ARG A 208 -2.21 -6.06 -10.44
C ARG A 208 -2.60 -6.64 -11.81
N LYS A 209 -2.57 -7.95 -11.95
CA LYS A 209 -2.94 -8.66 -13.20
C LYS A 209 -4.42 -8.44 -13.55
N ARG A 210 -5.32 -8.46 -12.57
CA ARG A 210 -6.75 -8.23 -12.78
C ARG A 210 -7.04 -6.78 -13.17
N ALA A 211 -6.34 -5.81 -12.57
CA ALA A 211 -6.43 -4.40 -12.97
C ALA A 211 -5.96 -4.20 -14.41
N GLU A 212 -4.82 -4.80 -14.79
CA GLU A 212 -4.31 -4.77 -16.17
C GLU A 212 -5.28 -5.41 -17.16
N ALA A 213 -5.89 -6.54 -16.81
CA ALA A 213 -6.89 -7.21 -17.65
C ALA A 213 -8.15 -6.36 -17.89
N LYS A 214 -8.48 -5.46 -16.95
CA LYS A 214 -9.55 -4.46 -17.09
C LYS A 214 -9.09 -3.15 -17.74
N HIS A 215 -7.84 -3.07 -18.20
CA HIS A 215 -7.22 -1.85 -18.72
C HIS A 215 -7.26 -0.67 -17.71
N MET A 216 -7.25 -0.97 -16.41
CA MET A 216 -7.20 0.02 -15.34
C MET A 216 -5.76 0.22 -14.87
N THR A 217 -5.34 1.46 -14.74
CA THR A 217 -4.13 1.77 -13.96
C THR A 217 -4.40 1.53 -12.47
N LEU A 218 -3.37 1.39 -11.65
CA LEU A 218 -3.57 1.34 -10.20
C LEU A 218 -4.22 2.61 -9.67
N HIS A 219 -3.94 3.75 -10.30
CA HIS A 219 -4.58 5.02 -9.99
C HIS A 219 -6.10 4.97 -10.24
N ASP A 220 -6.53 4.50 -11.40
CA ASP A 220 -7.95 4.37 -11.70
C ASP A 220 -8.63 3.42 -10.72
N LEU A 221 -7.99 2.28 -10.44
CA LEU A 221 -8.48 1.31 -9.47
C LEU A 221 -8.70 1.93 -8.08
N PHE A 222 -7.68 2.62 -7.55
CA PHE A 222 -7.77 3.26 -6.24
C PHE A 222 -8.74 4.43 -6.22
N THR A 223 -8.81 5.19 -7.31
CA THR A 223 -9.78 6.28 -7.43
C THR A 223 -11.22 5.76 -7.35
N ILE A 224 -11.56 4.73 -8.14
CA ILE A 224 -12.90 4.13 -8.11
C ILE A 224 -13.14 3.46 -6.75
N ALA A 225 -12.18 2.67 -6.25
CA ALA A 225 -12.32 1.98 -4.97
C ALA A 225 -12.52 2.95 -3.80
N SER A 226 -11.84 4.11 -3.79
CA SER A 226 -12.04 5.12 -2.75
C SER A 226 -13.43 5.75 -2.77
N MET A 227 -14.03 5.91 -3.95
CA MET A 227 -15.42 6.36 -4.07
C MET A 227 -16.38 5.27 -3.59
N VAL A 228 -16.19 4.02 -4.02
CA VAL A 228 -16.99 2.87 -3.55
C VAL A 228 -16.93 2.72 -2.03
N GLU A 229 -15.74 2.85 -1.44
CA GLU A 229 -15.52 2.79 0.00
C GLU A 229 -16.34 3.84 0.77
N ARG A 230 -16.41 5.05 0.21
CA ARG A 230 -17.09 6.17 0.84
C ARG A 230 -18.60 6.19 0.63
N GLU A 231 -19.10 5.50 -0.41
CA GLU A 231 -20.53 5.35 -0.72
C GLU A 231 -21.15 4.16 0.00
N ALA A 232 -20.49 3.02 0.00
CA ALA A 232 -21.03 1.79 0.55
C ALA A 232 -20.92 1.74 2.08
N ARG A 233 -22.05 1.64 2.77
CA ARG A 233 -22.08 1.37 4.21
C ARG A 233 -21.82 -0.11 4.51
N PHE A 234 -22.24 -1.01 3.62
CA PHE A 234 -22.15 -2.44 3.77
C PHE A 234 -21.32 -3.06 2.62
N PRO A 235 -20.50 -4.09 2.92
CA PRO A 235 -19.65 -4.72 1.91
C PRO A 235 -20.43 -5.30 0.70
N GLU A 236 -21.65 -5.77 0.89
CA GLU A 236 -22.50 -6.33 -0.15
C GLU A 236 -22.95 -5.30 -1.19
N ASP A 237 -22.98 -4.01 -0.83
CA ASP A 237 -23.33 -2.93 -1.75
C ASP A 237 -22.14 -2.45 -2.59
N GLN A 238 -20.90 -2.76 -2.20
CA GLN A 238 -19.69 -2.27 -2.88
C GLN A 238 -19.63 -2.73 -4.36
N LEU A 239 -19.93 -4.00 -4.61
CA LEU A 239 -19.88 -4.53 -5.97
C LEU A 239 -20.94 -3.91 -6.90
N PRO A 240 -22.24 -3.83 -6.54
CA PRO A 240 -23.22 -3.16 -7.40
C PRO A 240 -22.97 -1.66 -7.54
N ILE A 241 -22.49 -0.94 -6.51
CA ILE A 241 -22.08 0.47 -6.61
C ILE A 241 -20.93 0.61 -7.63
N ALA A 242 -19.89 -0.23 -7.53
CA ALA A 242 -18.78 -0.25 -8.48
C ALA A 242 -19.31 -0.50 -9.92
N SER A 243 -20.27 -1.42 -10.11
CA SER A 243 -20.88 -1.70 -11.42
C SER A 243 -21.59 -0.49 -12.01
N VAL A 244 -22.33 0.28 -11.19
CA VAL A 244 -22.97 1.54 -11.62
C VAL A 244 -21.91 2.58 -12.02
N MET A 245 -20.87 2.76 -11.23
CA MET A 245 -19.79 3.69 -11.57
C MET A 245 -19.12 3.33 -12.90
N LEU A 246 -18.75 2.05 -13.07
CA LEU A 246 -18.16 1.56 -14.32
C LEU A 246 -19.11 1.71 -15.52
N LYS A 247 -20.43 1.49 -15.31
CA LYS A 247 -21.44 1.70 -16.35
C LYS A 247 -21.50 3.17 -16.75
N ARG A 248 -21.59 4.10 -15.80
CA ARG A 248 -21.62 5.54 -16.07
C ARG A 248 -20.37 6.00 -16.81
N LEU A 249 -19.18 5.54 -16.38
CA LEU A 249 -17.91 5.83 -17.06
C LEU A 249 -17.93 5.34 -18.50
N SER A 250 -18.42 4.12 -18.75
CA SER A 250 -18.45 3.51 -20.09
C SER A 250 -19.31 4.25 -21.11
N ILE A 251 -20.32 5.01 -20.63
CA ILE A 251 -21.25 5.79 -21.49
C ILE A 251 -21.02 7.28 -21.39
N GLY A 252 -19.96 7.73 -20.69
CA GLY A 252 -19.65 9.16 -20.51
C GLY A 252 -20.62 9.92 -19.61
N MET A 253 -21.38 9.21 -18.77
CA MET A 253 -22.31 9.83 -17.81
C MET A 253 -21.53 10.36 -16.59
N PRO A 254 -21.83 11.58 -16.08
CA PRO A 254 -21.24 12.06 -14.84
C PRO A 254 -21.47 11.12 -13.67
N LEU A 255 -20.44 10.93 -12.83
CA LEU A 255 -20.54 10.00 -11.70
C LEU A 255 -21.48 10.49 -10.60
N GLN A 256 -21.51 11.79 -10.32
CA GLN A 256 -22.39 12.44 -9.34
C GLN A 256 -22.30 11.78 -7.95
N ILE A 257 -21.09 11.67 -7.44
CA ILE A 257 -20.76 11.04 -6.16
C ILE A 257 -20.62 12.11 -5.08
N ASP A 258 -21.47 12.07 -4.07
CA ASP A 258 -21.50 13.03 -2.95
C ASP A 258 -20.20 13.05 -2.18
N ALA A 259 -19.59 11.90 -1.98
CA ALA A 259 -18.30 11.78 -1.29
C ALA A 259 -17.19 12.60 -1.96
N THR A 260 -17.23 12.81 -3.28
CA THR A 260 -16.26 13.64 -3.99
C THR A 260 -16.45 15.13 -3.69
N ILE A 261 -17.68 15.56 -3.46
CA ILE A 261 -18.00 16.94 -3.04
C ILE A 261 -17.52 17.17 -1.61
N GLN A 262 -17.81 16.23 -0.70
CA GLN A 262 -17.35 16.31 0.68
C GLN A 262 -15.82 16.36 0.79
N TYR A 263 -15.12 15.57 -0.05
CA TYR A 263 -13.66 15.62 -0.15
C TYR A 263 -13.18 16.99 -0.64
N ALA A 264 -13.81 17.53 -1.67
CA ALA A 264 -13.45 18.85 -2.23
C ALA A 264 -13.73 20.00 -1.27
N LEU A 265 -14.75 19.90 -0.41
CA LEU A 265 -15.04 20.85 0.64
C LEU A 265 -14.09 20.73 1.85
N GLY A 266 -13.43 19.58 2.02
CA GLY A 266 -12.58 19.28 3.18
C GLY A 266 -13.38 18.99 4.46
N GLU A 267 -14.70 18.83 4.37
CA GLU A 267 -15.58 18.57 5.50
C GLU A 267 -16.67 17.56 5.16
N GLN A 268 -17.14 16.83 6.18
CA GLN A 268 -18.29 15.96 6.03
C GLN A 268 -19.58 16.72 6.43
N LYS A 269 -20.52 16.77 5.50
CA LYS A 269 -21.87 17.32 5.73
C LYS A 269 -22.86 16.17 5.78
N ALA A 270 -23.82 16.25 6.70
CA ALA A 270 -24.92 15.28 6.77
C ALA A 270 -25.76 15.29 5.48
N GLU A 271 -25.95 16.48 4.90
CA GLU A 271 -26.66 16.70 3.63
C GLU A 271 -25.93 17.75 2.80
N LEU A 272 -25.77 17.46 1.50
CA LEU A 272 -25.23 18.42 0.55
C LEU A 272 -26.34 19.32 0.02
N THR A 273 -26.07 20.60 -0.05
CA THR A 273 -26.97 21.56 -0.71
C THR A 273 -26.72 21.56 -2.23
N ILE A 274 -27.68 22.07 -2.99
CA ILE A 274 -27.50 22.30 -4.44
C ILE A 274 -26.30 23.22 -4.72
N ALA A 275 -26.00 24.16 -3.82
CA ALA A 275 -24.81 25.02 -3.95
C ALA A 275 -23.52 24.23 -3.81
N ASP A 276 -23.46 23.26 -2.90
CA ASP A 276 -22.30 22.39 -2.70
C ASP A 276 -22.00 21.56 -3.97
N THR A 277 -23.02 21.05 -4.66
CA THR A 277 -22.82 20.29 -5.91
C THR A 277 -22.38 21.14 -7.10
N ARG A 278 -22.24 22.45 -6.93
CA ARG A 278 -21.80 23.41 -7.98
C ARG A 278 -20.44 24.02 -7.68
N ILE A 279 -19.71 23.55 -6.66
CA ILE A 279 -18.39 24.07 -6.34
C ILE A 279 -17.43 23.89 -7.52
N ASP A 280 -16.57 24.88 -7.72
CA ASP A 280 -15.50 24.81 -8.73
C ASP A 280 -14.31 24.00 -8.18
N SER A 281 -14.32 22.70 -8.45
CA SER A 281 -13.28 21.79 -8.04
C SER A 281 -13.11 20.69 -9.09
N PRO A 282 -11.88 20.30 -9.44
CA PRO A 282 -11.65 19.17 -10.35
C PRO A 282 -12.14 17.83 -9.78
N TYR A 283 -12.40 17.74 -8.47
CA TYR A 283 -13.02 16.58 -7.84
C TYR A 283 -14.55 16.56 -7.92
N ASN A 284 -15.17 17.62 -8.44
CA ASN A 284 -16.63 17.69 -8.55
C ASN A 284 -17.15 16.81 -9.69
N THR A 285 -17.57 15.59 -9.36
CA THR A 285 -18.09 14.59 -10.31
C THR A 285 -19.53 14.90 -10.79
N TYR A 286 -20.18 15.96 -10.30
CA TYR A 286 -21.43 16.46 -10.84
C TYR A 286 -21.21 17.31 -12.08
N THR A 287 -20.13 18.07 -12.13
CA THR A 287 -19.82 19.02 -13.20
C THR A 287 -18.72 18.53 -14.13
N HIS A 288 -17.87 17.61 -13.71
CA HIS A 288 -16.78 17.05 -14.49
C HIS A 288 -17.07 15.55 -14.78
N PRO A 289 -17.34 15.18 -16.05
CA PRO A 289 -17.51 13.77 -16.42
C PRO A 289 -16.18 13.02 -16.35
N GLY A 290 -16.25 11.72 -16.11
CA GLY A 290 -15.09 10.84 -15.95
C GLY A 290 -14.64 10.71 -14.49
N LEU A 291 -13.42 10.20 -14.30
CA LEU A 291 -12.81 10.07 -12.98
C LEU A 291 -12.32 11.44 -12.47
N PRO A 292 -12.41 11.69 -11.16
CA PRO A 292 -11.72 12.82 -10.54
C PRO A 292 -10.19 12.66 -10.68
N PRO A 293 -9.39 13.71 -10.38
CA PRO A 293 -7.93 13.66 -10.52
C PRO A 293 -7.23 12.51 -9.78
N GLY A 294 -7.83 11.99 -8.72
CA GLY A 294 -7.29 10.89 -7.91
C GLY A 294 -8.24 10.43 -6.83
N PRO A 295 -7.79 9.50 -5.97
CA PRO A 295 -8.57 8.99 -4.85
C PRO A 295 -9.02 10.08 -3.89
N ILE A 296 -10.09 9.81 -3.13
CA ILE A 296 -10.68 10.69 -2.13
C ILE A 296 -10.52 10.14 -0.70
N GLY A 297 -9.68 9.15 -0.52
CA GLY A 297 -9.35 8.48 0.73
C GLY A 297 -8.77 7.10 0.46
N SER A 298 -8.28 6.45 1.49
CA SER A 298 -7.64 5.12 1.41
C SER A 298 -8.69 4.01 1.39
N PRO A 299 -8.88 3.31 0.25
CA PRO A 299 -9.85 2.23 0.20
C PRO A 299 -9.37 1.00 0.96
N GLY A 300 -10.30 0.22 1.49
CA GLY A 300 -10.05 -1.12 2.00
C GLY A 300 -9.90 -2.16 0.88
N LEU A 301 -9.39 -3.34 1.25
CA LEU A 301 -9.27 -4.45 0.30
C LEU A 301 -10.64 -4.88 -0.27
N PRO A 302 -11.75 -4.91 0.50
CA PRO A 302 -13.07 -5.24 -0.03
C PRO A 302 -13.51 -4.33 -1.18
N ALA A 303 -13.31 -3.00 -1.07
CA ALA A 303 -13.65 -2.05 -2.12
C ALA A 303 -12.78 -2.23 -3.38
N ILE A 304 -11.48 -2.51 -3.22
CA ILE A 304 -10.57 -2.84 -4.32
C ILE A 304 -11.04 -4.10 -5.05
N GLU A 305 -11.37 -5.16 -4.29
CA GLU A 305 -11.86 -6.42 -4.83
C GLU A 305 -13.22 -6.26 -5.53
N ALA A 306 -14.11 -5.44 -4.98
CA ALA A 306 -15.41 -5.11 -5.59
C ALA A 306 -15.23 -4.45 -6.97
N VAL A 307 -14.33 -3.47 -7.10
CA VAL A 307 -14.05 -2.83 -8.40
C VAL A 307 -13.45 -3.82 -9.39
N LEU A 308 -12.54 -4.69 -8.94
CA LEU A 308 -11.94 -5.72 -9.80
C LEU A 308 -12.92 -6.81 -10.22
N ALA A 309 -13.96 -7.09 -9.44
CA ALA A 309 -15.01 -8.06 -9.75
C ALA A 309 -16.16 -7.44 -10.55
N ALA A 310 -16.39 -6.13 -10.43
CA ALA A 310 -17.52 -5.46 -11.06
C ALA A 310 -17.39 -5.41 -12.58
N GLU A 311 -18.54 -5.59 -13.27
CA GLU A 311 -18.69 -5.36 -14.70
C GLU A 311 -19.77 -4.29 -14.92
N PRO A 312 -19.71 -3.49 -16.01
CA PRO A 312 -20.76 -2.55 -16.36
C PRO A 312 -22.10 -3.28 -16.55
N GLY A 313 -23.01 -3.09 -15.61
CA GLY A 313 -24.34 -3.70 -15.62
C GLY A 313 -25.40 -2.82 -16.30
N ASP A 314 -26.67 -3.07 -15.97
CA ASP A 314 -27.82 -2.31 -16.48
C ASP A 314 -28.23 -1.14 -15.58
N TYR A 315 -27.80 -1.16 -14.30
CA TYR A 315 -28.15 -0.11 -13.35
C TYR A 315 -27.34 1.17 -13.62
N LEU A 316 -28.03 2.30 -13.54
CA LEU A 316 -27.45 3.64 -13.72
C LEU A 316 -27.52 4.49 -12.45
N TYR A 317 -28.42 4.16 -11.53
CA TYR A 317 -28.68 4.92 -10.32
C TYR A 317 -28.75 4.02 -9.11
N TYR A 318 -28.48 4.59 -7.94
CA TYR A 318 -28.74 3.97 -6.66
C TYR A 318 -29.17 5.04 -5.65
N VAL A 319 -29.89 4.62 -4.62
CA VAL A 319 -30.34 5.48 -3.51
C VAL A 319 -30.25 4.70 -2.21
N ALA A 320 -29.69 5.34 -1.16
CA ALA A 320 -29.57 4.73 0.15
C ALA A 320 -30.95 4.65 0.83
N GLN A 321 -31.22 3.52 1.49
CA GLN A 321 -32.39 3.34 2.36
C GLN A 321 -32.08 3.75 3.80
N ALA A 322 -33.12 3.82 4.63
CA ALA A 322 -32.96 4.17 6.05
C ALA A 322 -32.10 3.18 6.84
N ASP A 323 -32.02 1.91 6.43
CA ASP A 323 -31.17 0.89 7.03
C ASP A 323 -29.72 1.00 6.55
N GLY A 324 -29.45 1.77 5.49
CA GLY A 324 -28.15 2.03 4.91
C GLY A 324 -27.78 1.13 3.73
N HIS A 325 -28.66 0.19 3.31
CA HIS A 325 -28.51 -0.52 2.06
C HIS A 325 -28.96 0.33 0.87
N HIS A 326 -28.57 -0.06 -0.35
CA HIS A 326 -28.90 0.68 -1.56
C HIS A 326 -29.94 -0.05 -2.42
N VAL A 327 -30.86 0.74 -3.00
CA VAL A 327 -31.72 0.28 -4.10
C VAL A 327 -31.11 0.75 -5.42
N PHE A 328 -31.02 -0.16 -6.38
CA PHE A 328 -30.42 0.07 -7.71
C PHE A 328 -31.51 0.14 -8.78
N THR A 329 -31.44 1.17 -9.64
CA THR A 329 -32.45 1.42 -10.68
C THR A 329 -31.80 1.66 -12.04
N ARG A 330 -32.59 1.40 -13.12
CA ARG A 330 -32.10 1.48 -14.51
C ARG A 330 -32.39 2.82 -15.17
N SER A 331 -33.46 3.48 -14.77
CA SER A 331 -33.88 4.77 -15.33
C SER A 331 -33.97 5.85 -14.25
N TYR A 332 -33.96 7.11 -14.69
CA TYR A 332 -34.12 8.23 -13.81
C TYR A 332 -35.50 8.29 -13.18
N GLU A 333 -36.54 7.86 -13.93
CA GLU A 333 -37.91 7.78 -13.48
C GLU A 333 -38.05 6.76 -12.33
N GLU A 334 -37.46 5.56 -12.48
CA GLU A 334 -37.41 4.57 -11.40
C GLU A 334 -36.68 5.12 -10.18
N HIS A 335 -35.56 5.81 -10.38
CA HIS A 335 -34.79 6.41 -9.30
C HIS A 335 -35.58 7.48 -8.53
N GLN A 336 -36.29 8.37 -9.23
CA GLN A 336 -37.13 9.36 -8.59
C GLN A 336 -38.24 8.71 -7.77
N GLN A 337 -38.87 7.65 -8.30
CA GLN A 337 -39.94 6.94 -7.61
C GLN A 337 -39.40 6.24 -6.35
N GLU A 338 -38.24 5.58 -6.42
CA GLU A 338 -37.65 4.95 -5.25
C GLU A 338 -37.19 5.99 -4.20
N THR A 339 -36.66 7.13 -4.63
CA THR A 339 -36.31 8.25 -3.73
C THR A 339 -37.54 8.78 -3.01
N GLU A 340 -38.67 8.94 -3.72
CA GLU A 340 -39.94 9.35 -3.13
C GLU A 340 -40.52 8.30 -2.16
N ASN A 341 -40.38 7.02 -2.50
CA ASN A 341 -40.80 5.92 -1.63
C ASN A 341 -40.00 5.87 -0.32
N ILE A 342 -38.69 6.15 -0.38
CA ILE A 342 -37.78 6.05 0.77
C ILE A 342 -37.87 7.28 1.67
N TYR A 343 -37.83 8.47 1.08
CA TYR A 343 -37.74 9.72 1.83
C TYR A 343 -39.07 10.46 1.96
N GLY A 344 -40.12 10.01 1.27
CA GLY A 344 -41.40 10.69 1.20
C GLY A 344 -41.32 11.93 0.32
N SER A 345 -42.48 12.47 -0.03
CA SER A 345 -42.56 13.79 -0.62
C SER A 345 -42.23 14.81 0.47
N SER A 346 -40.93 15.11 0.62
CA SER A 346 -40.49 16.26 1.41
C SER A 346 -40.91 17.51 0.67
N SER A 347 -42.14 17.94 0.93
CA SER A 347 -42.73 19.18 0.46
C SER A 347 -42.17 20.35 1.27
#